data_b4879c35bedd8fcaa344de235f390b67
#
_entry.id   b4879c35bedd8fcaa344de235f390b67
#
_cell.length_a   1.000
_cell.length_b   1.000
_cell.length_c   1.000
_cell.angle_alpha   90.00
_cell.angle_beta   90.00
_cell.angle_gamma   90.00
#
_symmetry.space_group_name_H-M   'P 1'
#
loop_
_entity.id
_entity.type
_entity.pdbx_description
1 polymer ?
#
loop_
_entity_poly.entity_id
_entity_poly.type
_entity_poly.pdbx_seq_one_letter_code
_entity_poly.pdbx_strand_id
1 'polypeptide(L)'
;MAEEKGTFTPDERLHLMEMRQKLGALTENVLTEEDWSLVHRYLDSSTSEHGVSRDAFGLSNILTDMETALIVAQEMGTTRGSVLGVLLDSAVMRGDVTLEDIRRDFGDEVAGIMHGLLRIRDLYEKSAAIESENFRSLLVSMAEDMRVILIMIANRVCLMRNIKGTTNTEAQKKVSMEAAYLYAPLAHKLGLYKLKSELEDLSLKYLEHDAYYYIKEKLNATKKNRDAYIARFTKPIEEKLIKAGLKFHMKGRTKSIHSIWQKMKRQKVDIDGVYDLFAIRIIIDSAPEREKLDCWQAFSIITDMYQSNPGRMRDWLSVPKSNGYESLHITVLGPEQKWVEVQIRTERMDDIAEHGLAAHWRYKGIKGGQSGVEEWLAGVRSALESGDDRQLMDQFKLDLTEDEVFVFTP
;
A
#
# COMPACT_ATOMS: atom_id res chain seq x y z
N MET A 1 19.88 23.81 -31.23
CA MET A 1 18.45 24.10 -31.16
C MET A 1 18.17 24.27 -29.68
N ALA A 2 17.67 25.44 -29.25
CA ALA A 2 17.27 25.62 -27.87
C ALA A 2 16.06 24.70 -27.63
N GLU A 3 16.16 23.78 -26.68
CA GLU A 3 15.01 23.00 -26.19
C GLU A 3 13.97 24.00 -25.72
N GLU A 4 12.77 23.94 -26.29
CA GLU A 4 11.61 24.72 -25.78
C GLU A 4 11.41 24.33 -24.32
N LYS A 5 11.57 25.29 -23.40
CA LYS A 5 11.30 25.08 -21.98
C LYS A 5 9.84 24.67 -21.84
N GLY A 6 9.61 23.44 -21.37
CA GLY A 6 8.27 22.93 -21.14
C GLY A 6 7.49 23.85 -20.18
N THR A 7 6.19 24.02 -20.43
CA THR A 7 5.30 24.77 -19.54
C THR A 7 4.17 23.87 -19.07
N PHE A 8 3.57 24.22 -17.92
CA PHE A 8 2.33 23.57 -17.48
C PHE A 8 1.16 23.93 -18.40
N THR A 9 0.38 22.93 -18.76
CA THR A 9 -0.93 23.18 -19.38
C THR A 9 -1.88 23.85 -18.37
N PRO A 10 -2.97 24.50 -18.82
CA PRO A 10 -3.98 25.06 -17.90
C PRO A 10 -4.54 24.02 -16.93
N ASP A 11 -4.82 22.80 -17.39
CA ASP A 11 -5.35 21.70 -16.58
C ASP A 11 -4.33 21.24 -15.54
N GLU A 12 -3.06 21.12 -15.90
CA GLU A 12 -1.98 20.79 -14.98
C GLU A 12 -1.82 21.85 -13.88
N ARG A 13 -1.94 23.14 -14.22
CA ARG A 13 -1.87 24.22 -13.22
C ARG A 13 -3.04 24.14 -12.23
N LEU A 14 -4.24 23.91 -12.72
CA LEU A 14 -5.42 23.75 -11.87
C LEU A 14 -5.24 22.55 -10.94
N HIS A 15 -4.84 21.43 -11.50
CA HIS A 15 -4.61 20.20 -10.73
C HIS A 15 -3.51 20.36 -9.67
N LEU A 16 -2.41 21.05 -10.00
CA LEU A 16 -1.35 21.36 -9.04
C LEU A 16 -1.88 22.22 -7.88
N MET A 17 -2.71 23.23 -8.16
CA MET A 17 -3.31 24.06 -7.12
C MET A 17 -4.23 23.25 -6.19
N GLU A 18 -5.08 22.38 -6.74
CA GLU A 18 -5.97 21.51 -5.97
C GLU A 18 -5.20 20.54 -5.08
N MET A 19 -4.17 19.89 -5.64
CA MET A 19 -3.30 18.98 -4.88
C MET A 19 -2.57 19.70 -3.76
N ARG A 20 -2.06 20.91 -4.01
CA ARG A 20 -1.36 21.73 -3.02
C ARG A 20 -2.28 22.12 -1.86
N GLN A 21 -3.50 22.56 -2.15
CA GLN A 21 -4.50 22.89 -1.13
C GLN A 21 -4.83 21.66 -0.27
N LYS A 22 -5.04 20.51 -0.92
CA LYS A 22 -5.32 19.25 -0.23
C LYS A 22 -4.15 18.78 0.63
N LEU A 23 -2.92 18.86 0.11
CA LEU A 23 -1.72 18.47 0.85
C LEU A 23 -1.49 19.41 2.04
N GLY A 24 -1.67 20.72 1.86
CA GLY A 24 -1.57 21.70 2.94
C GLY A 24 -2.49 21.39 4.11
N ALA A 25 -3.77 21.05 3.83
CA ALA A 25 -4.72 20.63 4.86
C ALA A 25 -4.32 19.33 5.58
N LEU A 26 -3.73 18.37 4.85
CA LEU A 26 -3.27 17.09 5.44
C LEU A 26 -1.99 17.23 6.26
N THR A 27 -1.20 18.25 6.01
CA THR A 27 0.12 18.47 6.63
C THR A 27 0.16 19.65 7.58
N GLU A 28 -0.98 20.28 7.90
CA GLU A 28 -1.12 21.46 8.76
C GLU A 28 -0.40 21.32 10.10
N ASN A 29 -0.44 20.10 10.69
CA ASN A 29 0.22 19.82 11.98
C ASN A 29 1.64 19.26 11.84
N VAL A 30 2.19 19.19 10.63
CA VAL A 30 3.47 18.51 10.32
C VAL A 30 4.46 19.43 9.64
N LEU A 31 4.00 20.24 8.67
CA LEU A 31 4.80 21.23 7.96
C LEU A 31 4.51 22.64 8.50
N THR A 32 5.57 23.42 8.66
CA THR A 32 5.46 24.83 9.03
C THR A 32 5.25 25.72 7.81
N GLU A 33 4.84 26.97 8.03
CA GLU A 33 4.78 27.98 6.96
C GLU A 33 6.16 28.25 6.35
N GLU A 34 7.21 28.12 7.15
CA GLU A 34 8.59 28.24 6.70
C GLU A 34 8.97 27.10 5.74
N ASP A 35 8.61 25.86 6.09
CA ASP A 35 8.81 24.70 5.20
C ASP A 35 8.14 24.93 3.84
N TRP A 36 6.89 25.37 3.84
CA TRP A 36 6.16 25.66 2.61
C TRP A 36 6.78 26.80 1.82
N SER A 37 7.23 27.86 2.46
CA SER A 37 7.91 28.99 1.82
C SER A 37 9.20 28.55 1.11
N LEU A 38 9.99 27.69 1.78
CA LEU A 38 11.22 27.14 1.23
C LEU A 38 10.94 26.20 0.05
N VAL A 39 9.97 25.28 0.18
CA VAL A 39 9.57 24.38 -0.91
C VAL A 39 9.14 25.18 -2.14
N HIS A 40 8.31 26.22 -1.96
CA HIS A 40 7.87 27.08 -3.07
C HIS A 40 9.06 27.75 -3.75
N ARG A 41 9.98 28.33 -2.99
CA ARG A 41 11.16 28.97 -3.54
C ARG A 41 11.98 28.03 -4.40
N TYR A 42 12.20 26.79 -3.94
CA TYR A 42 12.96 25.79 -4.71
C TYR A 42 12.21 25.30 -5.97
N LEU A 43 10.91 25.05 -5.88
CA LEU A 43 10.13 24.61 -7.03
C LEU A 43 9.95 25.72 -8.06
N ASP A 44 9.73 26.96 -7.63
CA ASP A 44 9.58 28.11 -8.51
C ASP A 44 10.90 28.45 -9.22
N SER A 45 12.03 28.43 -8.51
CA SER A 45 13.37 28.62 -9.09
C SER A 45 13.66 27.55 -10.14
N SER A 46 13.49 26.29 -9.79
CA SER A 46 13.68 25.15 -10.67
C SER A 46 12.84 25.25 -11.95
N THR A 47 11.57 25.60 -11.82
CA THR A 47 10.66 25.74 -12.97
C THR A 47 10.99 26.95 -13.84
N SER A 48 11.42 28.05 -13.23
CA SER A 48 11.79 29.27 -13.95
C SER A 48 13.07 29.10 -14.77
N GLU A 49 14.05 28.38 -14.22
CA GLU A 49 15.34 28.18 -14.86
C GLU A 49 15.33 27.11 -15.95
N HIS A 50 14.68 25.95 -15.67
CA HIS A 50 14.74 24.77 -16.52
C HIS A 50 13.40 24.41 -17.19
N GLY A 51 12.30 25.09 -16.82
CA GLY A 51 10.96 24.75 -17.27
C GLY A 51 10.39 23.51 -16.56
N VAL A 52 9.27 22.99 -17.07
CA VAL A 52 8.61 21.79 -16.54
C VAL A 52 9.29 20.56 -17.14
N SER A 53 9.99 19.80 -16.30
CA SER A 53 10.59 18.52 -16.71
C SER A 53 9.52 17.42 -16.72
N ARG A 54 9.68 16.46 -17.64
CA ARG A 54 8.78 15.33 -17.82
C ARG A 54 9.58 14.04 -17.86
N ASP A 55 8.94 12.97 -17.34
CA ASP A 55 9.52 11.63 -17.38
C ASP A 55 9.35 10.95 -18.76
N ALA A 56 9.77 9.70 -18.87
CA ALA A 56 9.67 8.90 -20.09
C ALA A 56 8.20 8.62 -20.54
N PHE A 57 7.23 8.91 -19.71
CA PHE A 57 5.79 8.80 -20.00
C PHE A 57 5.13 10.13 -20.31
N GLY A 58 5.90 11.23 -20.30
CA GLY A 58 5.42 12.59 -20.50
C GLY A 58 4.75 13.21 -19.27
N LEU A 59 4.84 12.58 -18.10
CA LEU A 59 4.29 13.09 -16.85
C LEU A 59 5.20 14.17 -16.27
N SER A 60 4.60 15.27 -15.79
CA SER A 60 5.35 16.32 -15.11
C SER A 60 5.90 15.81 -13.77
N ASN A 61 7.21 15.94 -13.57
CA ASN A 61 7.86 15.47 -12.34
C ASN A 61 7.30 16.17 -11.10
N ILE A 62 7.02 17.48 -11.17
CA ILE A 62 6.45 18.25 -10.04
C ILE A 62 5.04 17.75 -9.69
N LEU A 63 4.20 17.44 -10.69
CA LEU A 63 2.88 16.85 -10.43
C LEU A 63 2.99 15.46 -9.82
N THR A 64 3.93 14.66 -10.32
CA THR A 64 4.22 13.32 -9.77
C THR A 64 4.68 13.40 -8.31
N ASP A 65 5.58 14.34 -7.99
CA ASP A 65 6.03 14.56 -6.61
C ASP A 65 4.87 15.00 -5.70
N MET A 66 4.03 15.93 -6.16
CA MET A 66 2.88 16.41 -5.41
C MET A 66 1.85 15.29 -5.15
N GLU A 67 1.53 14.48 -6.16
CA GLU A 67 0.63 13.33 -6.02
C GLU A 67 1.25 12.25 -5.12
N THR A 68 2.54 11.99 -5.26
CA THR A 68 3.27 11.05 -4.38
C THR A 68 3.25 11.53 -2.93
N ALA A 69 3.45 12.84 -2.68
CA ALA A 69 3.34 13.40 -1.33
C ALA A 69 1.93 13.25 -0.74
N LEU A 70 0.89 13.39 -1.57
CA LEU A 70 -0.49 13.13 -1.16
C LEU A 70 -0.70 11.64 -0.78
N ILE A 71 -0.14 10.70 -1.54
CA ILE A 71 -0.21 9.27 -1.22
C ILE A 71 0.48 8.99 0.10
N VAL A 72 1.69 9.53 0.31
CA VAL A 72 2.42 9.39 1.59
C VAL A 72 1.61 9.95 2.74
N ALA A 73 1.07 11.15 2.59
CA ALA A 73 0.29 11.81 3.65
C ALA A 73 -1.00 11.06 4.01
N GLN A 74 -1.69 10.49 3.02
CA GLN A 74 -2.98 9.84 3.22
C GLN A 74 -2.89 8.38 3.66
N GLU A 75 -1.92 7.64 3.10
CA GLU A 75 -1.91 6.18 3.17
C GLU A 75 -0.76 5.62 4.04
N MET A 76 0.31 6.39 4.26
CA MET A 76 1.53 5.87 4.87
C MET A 76 1.94 6.55 6.19
N GLY A 77 1.14 7.50 6.66
CA GLY A 77 1.47 8.31 7.85
C GLY A 77 2.41 9.46 7.53
N THR A 78 1.95 10.65 7.87
CA THR A 78 2.63 11.88 7.53
C THR A 78 3.76 12.18 8.52
N THR A 79 5.01 12.21 8.05
CA THR A 79 6.13 12.80 8.78
C THR A 79 6.69 13.96 7.96
N ARG A 80 7.23 14.98 8.65
CA ARG A 80 7.84 16.14 8.02
C ARG A 80 8.89 15.71 6.99
N GLY A 81 9.78 14.81 7.38
CA GLY A 81 10.86 14.33 6.51
C GLY A 81 10.35 13.61 5.27
N SER A 82 9.32 12.75 5.39
CA SER A 82 8.78 12.01 4.25
C SER A 82 8.13 12.93 3.22
N VAL A 83 7.34 13.92 3.66
CA VAL A 83 6.65 14.84 2.74
C VAL A 83 7.66 15.78 2.05
N LEU A 84 8.58 16.36 2.81
CA LEU A 84 9.62 17.25 2.25
C LEU A 84 10.55 16.49 1.29
N GLY A 85 10.94 15.25 1.65
CA GLY A 85 11.75 14.39 0.80
C GLY A 85 11.11 14.13 -0.57
N VAL A 86 9.78 13.95 -0.61
CA VAL A 86 9.06 13.78 -1.88
C VAL A 86 8.95 15.09 -2.66
N LEU A 87 8.54 16.19 -2.00
CA LEU A 87 8.32 17.47 -2.67
C LEU A 87 9.58 18.06 -3.30
N LEU A 88 10.75 17.71 -2.78
CA LEU A 88 12.05 18.21 -3.23
C LEU A 88 12.78 17.21 -4.17
N ASP A 89 12.21 16.00 -4.39
CA ASP A 89 12.87 14.92 -5.11
C ASP A 89 13.28 15.34 -6.53
N SER A 90 12.37 15.88 -7.32
CA SER A 90 12.69 16.30 -8.69
C SER A 90 13.68 17.48 -8.75
N ALA A 91 13.67 18.39 -7.80
CA ALA A 91 14.60 19.52 -7.76
C ALA A 91 16.04 19.05 -7.43
N VAL A 92 16.17 18.13 -6.48
CA VAL A 92 17.45 17.52 -6.13
C VAL A 92 17.97 16.64 -7.28
N MET A 93 17.08 15.89 -7.93
CA MET A 93 17.45 15.04 -9.07
C MET A 93 18.02 15.81 -10.26
N ARG A 94 17.53 17.00 -10.52
CA ARG A 94 18.05 17.85 -11.60
C ARG A 94 19.34 18.58 -11.21
N GLY A 95 19.74 18.50 -9.95
CA GLY A 95 20.87 19.26 -9.41
C GLY A 95 20.57 20.73 -9.16
N ASP A 96 19.28 21.14 -9.19
CA ASP A 96 18.84 22.51 -8.87
C ASP A 96 19.03 22.81 -7.39
N VAL A 97 19.00 21.78 -6.54
CA VAL A 97 19.16 21.83 -5.09
C VAL A 97 20.16 20.75 -4.68
N THR A 98 21.15 21.13 -3.88
CA THR A 98 22.16 20.19 -3.37
C THR A 98 21.73 19.58 -2.03
N LEU A 99 22.31 18.44 -1.65
CA LEU A 99 22.10 17.84 -0.34
C LEU A 99 22.56 18.77 0.81
N GLU A 100 23.54 19.66 0.54
CA GLU A 100 24.01 20.65 1.50
C GLU A 100 22.97 21.76 1.72
N ASP A 101 22.30 22.19 0.64
CA ASP A 101 21.17 23.13 0.75
C ASP A 101 20.01 22.53 1.55
N ILE A 102 19.66 21.26 1.25
CA ILE A 102 18.63 20.56 2.01
C ILE A 102 19.00 20.44 3.49
N ARG A 103 20.24 20.08 3.78
CA ARG A 103 20.71 19.98 5.18
C ARG A 103 20.64 21.31 5.91
N ARG A 104 21.04 22.40 5.25
CA ARG A 104 21.02 23.76 5.83
C ARG A 104 19.59 24.24 6.10
N ASP A 105 18.66 24.02 5.14
CA ASP A 105 17.33 24.63 5.16
C ASP A 105 16.27 23.73 5.84
N PHE A 106 16.43 22.39 5.78
CA PHE A 106 15.45 21.43 6.30
C PHE A 106 16.01 20.49 7.38
N GLY A 107 17.34 20.46 7.55
CA GLY A 107 18.02 19.66 8.57
C GLY A 107 18.50 18.28 8.08
N ASP A 108 19.25 17.61 8.98
CA ASP A 108 19.91 16.33 8.68
C ASP A 108 18.91 15.19 8.37
N GLU A 109 17.74 15.22 8.98
CA GLU A 109 16.71 14.20 8.76
C GLU A 109 16.24 14.16 7.30
N VAL A 110 15.88 15.31 6.75
CA VAL A 110 15.42 15.41 5.34
C VAL A 110 16.57 15.12 4.39
N ALA A 111 17.78 15.63 4.68
CA ALA A 111 18.97 15.36 3.89
C ALA A 111 19.31 13.85 3.86
N GLY A 112 19.13 13.13 4.97
CA GLY A 112 19.31 11.69 5.06
C GLY A 112 18.34 10.91 4.16
N ILE A 113 17.05 11.28 4.16
CA ILE A 113 16.04 10.69 3.27
C ILE A 113 16.38 10.94 1.81
N MET A 114 16.74 12.18 1.45
CA MET A 114 17.16 12.54 0.08
C MET A 114 18.37 11.76 -0.37
N HIS A 115 19.38 11.63 0.49
CA HIS A 115 20.56 10.80 0.20
C HIS A 115 20.17 9.34 -0.08
N GLY A 116 19.26 8.77 0.72
CA GLY A 116 18.74 7.43 0.50
C GLY A 116 18.03 7.27 -0.85
N LEU A 117 17.18 8.23 -1.24
CA LEU A 117 16.49 8.24 -2.53
C LEU A 117 17.46 8.32 -3.71
N LEU A 118 18.44 9.21 -3.64
CA LEU A 118 19.50 9.35 -4.67
C LEU A 118 20.30 8.07 -4.84
N ARG A 119 20.74 7.47 -3.73
CA ARG A 119 21.51 6.22 -3.72
C ARG A 119 20.78 5.07 -4.40
N ILE A 120 19.48 4.92 -4.11
CA ILE A 120 18.66 3.89 -4.76
C ILE A 120 18.57 4.14 -6.25
N ARG A 121 18.37 5.38 -6.68
CA ARG A 121 18.25 5.73 -8.09
C ARG A 121 19.53 5.47 -8.87
N ASP A 122 20.68 5.83 -8.33
CA ASP A 122 21.99 5.50 -8.91
C ASP A 122 22.17 4.00 -9.15
N LEU A 123 21.63 3.18 -8.24
CA LEU A 123 21.67 1.73 -8.35
C LEU A 123 20.77 1.22 -9.49
N TYR A 124 19.58 1.84 -9.67
CA TYR A 124 18.67 1.51 -10.77
C TYR A 124 19.25 1.89 -12.14
N GLU A 125 19.92 3.03 -12.26
CA GLU A 125 20.51 3.48 -13.54
C GLU A 125 21.70 2.62 -13.98
N LYS A 126 22.48 2.12 -13.05
CA LYS A 126 23.67 1.30 -13.33
C LYS A 126 23.35 -0.15 -13.68
N SER A 127 22.12 -0.59 -13.51
CA SER A 127 21.76 -1.99 -13.64
C SER A 127 20.57 -2.17 -14.60
N ALA A 128 20.87 -2.71 -15.78
CA ALA A 128 19.89 -2.93 -16.86
C ALA A 128 18.94 -4.11 -16.65
N ALA A 129 19.11 -4.90 -15.59
CA ALA A 129 18.32 -6.11 -15.31
C ALA A 129 17.79 -6.15 -13.88
N ILE A 130 16.59 -6.72 -13.70
CA ILE A 130 16.01 -7.07 -12.39
C ILE A 130 16.78 -8.28 -11.81
N GLU A 131 18.10 -8.25 -11.85
CA GLU A 131 18.95 -9.32 -11.34
C GLU A 131 19.24 -9.10 -9.85
N SER A 132 19.64 -10.16 -9.18
CA SER A 132 19.78 -10.29 -7.71
C SER A 132 20.53 -9.13 -7.02
N GLU A 133 21.46 -8.49 -7.70
CA GLU A 133 22.28 -7.39 -7.18
C GLU A 133 21.53 -6.08 -6.97
N ASN A 134 20.56 -5.78 -7.86
CA ASN A 134 19.69 -4.60 -7.71
C ASN A 134 18.72 -4.74 -6.54
N PHE A 135 18.17 -5.93 -6.38
CA PHE A 135 17.32 -6.25 -5.27
C PHE A 135 18.08 -6.16 -3.94
N ARG A 136 19.33 -6.67 -3.90
CA ARG A 136 20.22 -6.56 -2.75
C ARG A 136 20.54 -5.11 -2.40
N SER A 137 20.86 -4.29 -3.39
CA SER A 137 21.19 -2.88 -3.20
C SER A 137 19.98 -2.07 -2.74
N LEU A 138 18.78 -2.40 -3.24
CA LEU A 138 17.52 -1.87 -2.74
C LEU A 138 17.38 -2.20 -1.25
N LEU A 139 17.59 -3.45 -0.87
CA LEU A 139 17.47 -3.91 0.51
C LEU A 139 18.50 -3.28 1.46
N VAL A 140 19.73 -3.03 1.00
CA VAL A 140 20.75 -2.29 1.79
C VAL A 140 20.26 -0.88 2.10
N SER A 141 19.71 -0.20 1.10
CA SER A 141 19.15 1.13 1.28
C SER A 141 17.92 1.12 2.19
N MET A 142 17.12 0.06 2.13
CA MET A 142 15.99 -0.18 3.02
C MET A 142 16.39 -0.27 4.49
N ALA A 143 17.55 -0.83 4.76
CA ALA A 143 18.05 -1.00 6.11
C ALA A 143 18.48 0.32 6.77
N GLU A 144 18.69 1.40 6.02
CA GLU A 144 19.11 2.69 6.55
C GLU A 144 17.91 3.56 6.99
N ASP A 145 16.89 3.71 6.14
CA ASP A 145 15.67 4.45 6.50
C ASP A 145 14.43 3.91 5.76
N MET A 146 13.49 3.38 6.53
CA MET A 146 12.26 2.79 6.02
C MET A 146 11.39 3.82 5.25
N ARG A 147 11.48 5.10 5.56
CA ARG A 147 10.71 6.15 4.89
C ARG A 147 11.06 6.25 3.42
N VAL A 148 12.30 5.95 3.05
CA VAL A 148 12.74 5.89 1.64
C VAL A 148 11.92 4.85 0.86
N ILE A 149 11.67 3.67 1.45
CA ILE A 149 10.85 2.63 0.80
C ILE A 149 9.40 3.06 0.66
N LEU A 150 8.84 3.64 1.72
CA LEU A 150 7.48 4.14 1.69
C LEU A 150 7.31 5.16 0.55
N ILE A 151 8.26 6.08 0.40
CA ILE A 151 8.29 7.05 -0.69
C ILE A 151 8.38 6.35 -2.06
N MET A 152 9.23 5.34 -2.19
CA MET A 152 9.36 4.59 -3.45
C MET A 152 8.08 3.83 -3.82
N ILE A 153 7.42 3.20 -2.84
CA ILE A 153 6.12 2.53 -3.07
C ILE A 153 5.09 3.57 -3.49
N ALA A 154 5.01 4.72 -2.81
CA ALA A 154 4.08 5.80 -3.15
C ALA A 154 4.32 6.34 -4.56
N ASN A 155 5.58 6.57 -4.93
CA ASN A 155 5.97 7.00 -6.27
C ASN A 155 5.57 5.97 -7.33
N ARG A 156 5.80 4.67 -7.06
CA ARG A 156 5.38 3.59 -7.97
C ARG A 156 3.86 3.53 -8.13
N VAL A 157 3.09 3.71 -7.07
CA VAL A 157 1.62 3.78 -7.13
C VAL A 157 1.18 4.96 -7.97
N CYS A 158 1.76 6.15 -7.74
CA CYS A 158 1.50 7.35 -8.52
C CYS A 158 1.76 7.10 -10.01
N LEU A 159 2.93 6.58 -10.35
CA LEU A 159 3.30 6.25 -11.73
C LEU A 159 2.30 5.29 -12.37
N MET A 160 1.97 4.18 -11.69
CA MET A 160 1.05 3.17 -12.21
C MET A 160 -0.38 3.68 -12.43
N ARG A 161 -0.83 4.67 -11.66
CA ARG A 161 -2.12 5.35 -11.86
C ARG A 161 -2.13 6.17 -13.15
N ASN A 162 -1.01 6.79 -13.50
CA ASN A 162 -0.91 7.84 -14.51
C ASN A 162 -0.40 7.38 -15.89
N ILE A 163 0.21 6.20 -16.01
CA ILE A 163 0.74 5.69 -17.29
C ILE A 163 -0.33 5.11 -18.24
N LYS A 164 -1.61 5.29 -17.94
CA LYS A 164 -2.71 4.89 -18.83
C LYS A 164 -2.69 5.76 -20.10
N GLY A 165 -2.49 5.15 -21.24
CA GLY A 165 -2.51 5.87 -22.52
C GLY A 165 -1.14 6.34 -23.00
N THR A 166 -0.07 5.96 -22.32
CA THR A 166 1.28 6.16 -22.85
C THR A 166 1.47 5.41 -24.17
N THR A 167 2.21 6.01 -25.08
CA THR A 167 2.65 5.36 -26.32
C THR A 167 3.87 4.47 -26.11
N ASN A 168 4.58 4.63 -24.99
CA ASN A 168 5.75 3.83 -24.63
C ASN A 168 5.33 2.52 -23.94
N THR A 169 4.84 1.58 -24.73
CA THR A 169 4.31 0.29 -24.24
C THR A 169 5.39 -0.60 -23.61
N GLU A 170 6.63 -0.51 -24.08
CA GLU A 170 7.74 -1.28 -23.52
C GLU A 170 8.11 -0.79 -22.12
N ALA A 171 8.25 0.52 -21.94
CA ALA A 171 8.47 1.11 -20.61
C ALA A 171 7.28 0.82 -19.67
N GLN A 172 6.02 0.90 -20.18
CA GLN A 172 4.84 0.57 -19.40
C GLN A 172 4.89 -0.88 -18.90
N LYS A 173 5.25 -1.83 -19.78
CA LYS A 173 5.39 -3.23 -19.41
C LYS A 173 6.49 -3.43 -18.35
N LYS A 174 7.65 -2.79 -18.53
CA LYS A 174 8.77 -2.87 -17.57
C LYS A 174 8.35 -2.40 -16.18
N VAL A 175 7.80 -1.19 -16.06
CA VAL A 175 7.38 -0.66 -14.75
C VAL A 175 6.25 -1.45 -14.13
N SER A 176 5.38 -2.07 -14.95
CA SER A 176 4.30 -2.95 -14.47
C SER A 176 4.85 -4.27 -13.91
N MET A 177 5.88 -4.84 -14.53
CA MET A 177 6.59 -6.01 -13.99
C MET A 177 7.28 -5.68 -12.66
N GLU A 178 7.97 -4.55 -12.59
CA GLU A 178 8.59 -4.09 -11.35
C GLU A 178 7.54 -3.87 -10.25
N ALA A 179 6.39 -3.27 -10.59
CA ALA A 179 5.29 -3.08 -9.64
C ALA A 179 4.74 -4.41 -9.11
N ALA A 180 4.57 -5.43 -9.98
CA ALA A 180 4.06 -6.74 -9.60
C ALA A 180 5.05 -7.56 -8.76
N TYR A 181 6.34 -7.58 -9.16
CA TYR A 181 7.31 -8.51 -8.59
C TYR A 181 8.21 -7.92 -7.50
N LEU A 182 8.26 -6.58 -7.38
CA LEU A 182 9.06 -5.91 -6.37
C LEU A 182 8.21 -5.07 -5.42
N TYR A 183 7.47 -4.08 -5.93
CA TYR A 183 6.79 -3.11 -5.08
C TYR A 183 5.55 -3.66 -4.36
N ALA A 184 4.76 -4.53 -5.01
CA ALA A 184 3.61 -5.14 -4.35
C ALA A 184 4.01 -6.10 -3.22
N PRO A 185 5.03 -6.99 -3.37
CA PRO A 185 5.59 -7.75 -2.26
C PRO A 185 6.13 -6.89 -1.13
N LEU A 186 6.85 -5.80 -1.44
CA LEU A 186 7.32 -4.86 -0.42
C LEU A 186 6.17 -4.21 0.35
N ALA A 187 5.16 -3.72 -0.36
CA ALA A 187 3.95 -3.16 0.26
C ALA A 187 3.25 -4.18 1.16
N HIS A 188 3.21 -5.46 0.76
CA HIS A 188 2.68 -6.55 1.58
C HIS A 188 3.45 -6.71 2.89
N LYS A 189 4.79 -6.76 2.83
CA LYS A 189 5.66 -6.87 4.00
C LYS A 189 5.45 -5.75 4.99
N LEU A 190 5.29 -4.54 4.49
CA LEU A 190 5.06 -3.35 5.28
C LEU A 190 3.60 -3.21 5.76
N GLY A 191 2.73 -4.19 5.48
CA GLY A 191 1.32 -4.17 5.87
C GLY A 191 0.46 -3.17 5.09
N LEU A 192 0.97 -2.60 3.99
CA LEU A 192 0.26 -1.64 3.14
C LEU A 192 -0.69 -2.36 2.16
N TYR A 193 -1.63 -3.13 2.69
CA TYR A 193 -2.48 -4.05 1.91
C TYR A 193 -3.33 -3.36 0.83
N LYS A 194 -3.75 -2.12 1.08
CA LYS A 194 -4.50 -1.33 0.10
C LYS A 194 -3.64 -1.02 -1.12
N LEU A 195 -2.44 -0.47 -0.91
CA LEU A 195 -1.50 -0.13 -1.98
C LEU A 195 -0.94 -1.38 -2.68
N LYS A 196 -0.70 -2.44 -1.93
CA LYS A 196 -0.35 -3.76 -2.49
C LYS A 196 -1.41 -4.24 -3.49
N SER A 197 -2.67 -4.26 -3.08
CA SER A 197 -3.76 -4.71 -3.95
C SER A 197 -3.94 -3.80 -5.17
N GLU A 198 -3.74 -2.50 -5.02
CA GLU A 198 -3.79 -1.54 -6.12
C GLU A 198 -2.65 -1.74 -7.12
N LEU A 199 -1.41 -1.93 -6.63
CA LEU A 199 -0.26 -2.23 -7.48
C LEU A 199 -0.46 -3.52 -8.27
N GLU A 200 -0.99 -4.57 -7.65
CA GLU A 200 -1.31 -5.83 -8.31
C GLU A 200 -2.39 -5.67 -9.37
N ASP A 201 -3.47 -4.95 -9.08
CA ASP A 201 -4.56 -4.72 -10.03
C ASP A 201 -4.10 -3.86 -11.23
N LEU A 202 -3.31 -2.80 -10.98
CA LEU A 202 -2.74 -1.96 -12.03
C LEU A 202 -1.71 -2.71 -12.87
N SER A 203 -0.88 -3.54 -12.25
CA SER A 203 0.06 -4.39 -12.99
C SER A 203 -0.66 -5.38 -13.88
N LEU A 204 -1.67 -6.07 -13.35
CA LEU A 204 -2.49 -7.00 -14.14
C LEU A 204 -3.17 -6.31 -15.32
N LYS A 205 -3.67 -5.08 -15.12
CA LYS A 205 -4.31 -4.27 -16.16
C LYS A 205 -3.41 -4.03 -17.37
N TYR A 206 -2.10 -3.88 -17.17
CA TYR A 206 -1.15 -3.60 -18.23
C TYR A 206 -0.44 -4.87 -18.75
N LEU A 207 -0.27 -5.89 -17.91
CA LEU A 207 0.40 -7.14 -18.27
C LEU A 207 -0.56 -8.19 -18.87
N GLU A 208 -1.78 -8.25 -18.35
CA GLU A 208 -2.80 -9.24 -18.70
C GLU A 208 -4.14 -8.55 -18.98
N HIS A 209 -4.11 -7.61 -19.93
CA HIS A 209 -5.20 -6.69 -20.27
C HIS A 209 -6.57 -7.37 -20.38
N ASP A 210 -6.64 -8.44 -21.18
CA ASP A 210 -7.90 -9.12 -21.46
C ASP A 210 -8.50 -9.77 -20.22
N ALA A 211 -7.65 -10.42 -19.42
CA ALA A 211 -8.07 -11.03 -18.15
C ALA A 211 -8.57 -9.96 -17.16
N TYR A 212 -7.87 -8.82 -17.06
CA TYR A 212 -8.27 -7.72 -16.17
C TYR A 212 -9.66 -7.19 -16.55
N TYR A 213 -9.87 -6.84 -17.82
CA TYR A 213 -11.14 -6.26 -18.26
C TYR A 213 -12.28 -7.27 -18.25
N TYR A 214 -12.03 -8.54 -18.58
CA TYR A 214 -13.01 -9.61 -18.44
C TYR A 214 -13.55 -9.70 -17.00
N ILE A 215 -12.66 -9.78 -16.01
CA ILE A 215 -13.06 -9.87 -14.61
C ILE A 215 -13.78 -8.61 -14.17
N LYS A 216 -13.27 -7.43 -14.56
CA LYS A 216 -13.86 -6.12 -14.25
C LYS A 216 -15.29 -5.99 -14.76
N GLU A 217 -15.54 -6.38 -16.00
CA GLU A 217 -16.88 -6.35 -16.60
C GLU A 217 -17.85 -7.30 -15.89
N LYS A 218 -17.43 -8.52 -15.60
CA LYS A 218 -18.21 -9.49 -14.83
C LYS A 218 -18.55 -8.98 -13.42
N LEU A 219 -17.59 -8.38 -12.73
CA LEU A 219 -17.82 -7.76 -11.41
C LEU A 219 -18.82 -6.61 -11.50
N ASN A 220 -18.74 -5.77 -12.52
CA ASN A 220 -19.66 -4.67 -12.72
C ASN A 220 -21.07 -5.17 -13.05
N ALA A 221 -21.22 -6.13 -13.95
CA ALA A 221 -22.50 -6.71 -14.33
C ALA A 221 -23.23 -7.36 -13.13
N THR A 222 -22.49 -7.96 -12.21
CA THR A 222 -23.06 -8.65 -11.04
C THR A 222 -23.18 -7.76 -9.80
N LYS A 223 -22.74 -6.49 -9.87
CA LYS A 223 -22.65 -5.59 -8.70
C LYS A 223 -23.99 -5.47 -7.96
N LYS A 224 -25.07 -5.16 -8.66
CA LYS A 224 -26.41 -4.98 -8.05
C LYS A 224 -26.88 -6.22 -7.29
N ASN A 225 -26.69 -7.40 -7.89
CA ASN A 225 -27.09 -8.67 -7.26
C ASN A 225 -26.22 -8.98 -6.03
N ARG A 226 -24.91 -8.69 -6.13
CA ARG A 226 -23.97 -8.85 -5.02
C ARG A 226 -24.29 -7.92 -3.87
N ASP A 227 -24.57 -6.64 -4.13
CA ASP A 227 -24.93 -5.66 -3.11
C ASP A 227 -26.26 -6.05 -2.42
N ALA A 228 -27.25 -6.51 -3.17
CA ALA A 228 -28.50 -7.03 -2.62
C ALA A 228 -28.30 -8.29 -1.75
N TYR A 229 -27.40 -9.18 -2.16
CA TYR A 229 -27.04 -10.36 -1.39
C TYR A 229 -26.34 -9.96 -0.08
N ILE A 230 -25.37 -9.05 -0.14
CA ILE A 230 -24.67 -8.53 1.04
C ILE A 230 -25.66 -7.94 2.03
N ALA A 231 -26.58 -7.10 1.58
CA ALA A 231 -27.60 -6.50 2.44
C ALA A 231 -28.50 -7.55 3.14
N ARG A 232 -28.90 -8.61 2.42
CA ARG A 232 -29.69 -9.71 3.02
C ARG A 232 -28.90 -10.53 4.03
N PHE A 233 -27.61 -10.73 3.79
CA PHE A 233 -26.73 -11.46 4.70
C PHE A 233 -26.41 -10.66 5.95
N THR A 234 -26.11 -9.36 5.80
CA THR A 234 -25.65 -8.51 6.92
C THR A 234 -26.76 -8.10 7.86
N LYS A 235 -27.98 -7.85 7.36
CA LYS A 235 -29.11 -7.35 8.16
C LYS A 235 -29.41 -8.18 9.42
N PRO A 236 -29.56 -9.53 9.37
CA PRO A 236 -29.81 -10.32 10.58
C PRO A 236 -28.63 -10.31 11.56
N ILE A 237 -27.39 -10.23 11.06
CA ILE A 237 -26.19 -10.12 11.88
C ILE A 237 -26.21 -8.78 12.63
N GLU A 238 -26.50 -7.70 11.92
CA GLU A 238 -26.59 -6.35 12.47
C GLU A 238 -27.58 -6.26 13.62
N GLU A 239 -28.79 -6.80 13.44
CA GLU A 239 -29.82 -6.86 14.46
C GLU A 239 -29.36 -7.59 15.73
N LYS A 240 -28.62 -8.70 15.58
CA LYS A 240 -28.12 -9.50 16.71
C LYS A 240 -26.96 -8.79 17.42
N LEU A 241 -26.05 -8.17 16.69
CA LEU A 241 -24.93 -7.42 17.28
C LEU A 241 -25.42 -6.18 18.04
N ILE A 242 -26.40 -5.45 17.50
CA ILE A 242 -27.05 -4.33 18.20
C ILE A 242 -27.72 -4.82 19.51
N LYS A 243 -28.46 -5.93 19.45
CA LYS A 243 -29.10 -6.51 20.64
C LYS A 243 -28.11 -6.96 21.70
N ALA A 244 -26.88 -7.34 21.27
CA ALA A 244 -25.79 -7.70 22.17
C ALA A 244 -25.05 -6.47 22.76
N GLY A 245 -25.44 -5.24 22.38
CA GLY A 245 -24.87 -4.00 22.89
C GLY A 245 -23.54 -3.61 22.26
N LEU A 246 -23.15 -4.25 21.15
CA LEU A 246 -21.93 -3.90 20.43
C LEU A 246 -22.15 -2.64 19.59
N LYS A 247 -21.18 -1.74 19.60
CA LYS A 247 -21.08 -0.62 18.66
C LYS A 247 -20.15 -1.04 17.52
N PHE A 248 -20.62 -0.92 16.30
CA PHE A 248 -19.88 -1.40 15.13
C PHE A 248 -20.39 -0.74 13.86
N HIS A 249 -19.61 -0.90 12.79
CA HIS A 249 -20.09 -0.71 11.43
C HIS A 249 -19.66 -1.89 10.55
N MET A 250 -20.40 -2.11 9.46
CA MET A 250 -20.14 -3.21 8.54
C MET A 250 -19.79 -2.69 7.15
N LYS A 251 -18.82 -3.33 6.49
CA LYS A 251 -18.41 -3.01 5.13
C LYS A 251 -18.35 -4.29 4.29
N GLY A 252 -18.98 -4.28 3.11
CA GLY A 252 -18.70 -5.27 2.08
C GLY A 252 -17.42 -4.92 1.35
N ARG A 253 -16.48 -5.85 1.23
CA ARG A 253 -15.23 -5.68 0.47
C ARG A 253 -15.18 -6.68 -0.69
N THR A 254 -15.20 -6.19 -1.92
CA THR A 254 -14.91 -7.03 -3.09
C THR A 254 -13.41 -7.30 -3.14
N LYS A 255 -13.01 -8.53 -3.43
CA LYS A 255 -11.61 -8.89 -3.61
C LYS A 255 -11.02 -8.18 -4.84
N SER A 256 -9.71 -7.91 -4.82
CA SER A 256 -9.00 -7.31 -5.95
C SER A 256 -9.11 -8.19 -7.19
N ILE A 257 -9.09 -7.57 -8.37
CA ILE A 257 -9.18 -8.28 -9.66
C ILE A 257 -8.03 -9.29 -9.79
N HIS A 258 -6.83 -8.89 -9.37
CA HIS A 258 -5.66 -9.77 -9.35
C HIS A 258 -5.88 -11.00 -8.45
N SER A 259 -6.43 -10.82 -7.25
CA SER A 259 -6.71 -11.95 -6.33
C SER A 259 -7.74 -12.92 -6.92
N ILE A 260 -8.75 -12.41 -7.63
CA ILE A 260 -9.73 -13.23 -8.35
C ILE A 260 -9.06 -13.99 -9.49
N TRP A 261 -8.26 -13.30 -10.31
CA TRP A 261 -7.52 -13.90 -11.42
C TRP A 261 -6.58 -15.03 -10.96
N GLN A 262 -5.83 -14.82 -9.88
CA GLN A 262 -4.97 -15.85 -9.29
C GLN A 262 -5.77 -17.08 -8.84
N LYS A 263 -6.96 -16.89 -8.24
CA LYS A 263 -7.84 -18.00 -7.85
C LYS A 263 -8.39 -18.75 -9.06
N MET A 264 -8.85 -18.03 -10.09
CA MET A 264 -9.29 -18.64 -11.35
C MET A 264 -8.19 -19.53 -11.94
N LYS A 265 -6.95 -19.03 -12.01
CA LYS A 265 -5.79 -19.82 -12.49
C LYS A 265 -5.49 -21.03 -11.62
N ARG A 266 -5.41 -20.86 -10.29
CA ARG A 266 -5.07 -21.94 -9.36
C ARG A 266 -6.13 -23.03 -9.31
N GLN A 267 -7.40 -22.65 -9.32
CA GLN A 267 -8.53 -23.59 -9.23
C GLN A 267 -8.99 -24.09 -10.61
N LYS A 268 -8.47 -23.51 -11.71
CA LYS A 268 -8.87 -23.80 -13.10
C LYS A 268 -10.37 -23.64 -13.31
N VAL A 269 -10.97 -22.59 -12.75
CA VAL A 269 -12.38 -22.24 -12.86
C VAL A 269 -12.56 -20.85 -13.44
N ASP A 270 -13.74 -20.58 -13.99
CA ASP A 270 -14.13 -19.22 -14.35
C ASP A 270 -14.53 -18.41 -13.11
N ILE A 271 -14.72 -17.09 -13.26
CA ILE A 271 -15.10 -16.18 -12.19
C ILE A 271 -16.37 -16.64 -11.46
N ASP A 272 -17.32 -17.22 -12.18
CA ASP A 272 -18.57 -17.75 -11.61
C ASP A 272 -18.32 -18.97 -10.69
N GLY A 273 -17.18 -19.64 -10.81
CA GLY A 273 -16.73 -20.72 -9.93
C GLY A 273 -15.91 -20.25 -8.72
N VAL A 274 -15.63 -18.96 -8.60
CA VAL A 274 -14.90 -18.40 -7.45
C VAL A 274 -15.88 -18.04 -6.34
N TYR A 275 -15.96 -18.84 -5.29
CA TYR A 275 -16.98 -18.73 -4.23
C TYR A 275 -16.82 -17.50 -3.32
N ASP A 276 -15.62 -16.91 -3.17
CA ASP A 276 -15.32 -15.84 -2.22
C ASP A 276 -14.93 -14.52 -2.91
N LEU A 277 -15.79 -14.08 -3.83
CA LEU A 277 -15.59 -12.80 -4.56
C LEU A 277 -15.63 -11.56 -3.65
N PHE A 278 -16.22 -11.68 -2.49
CA PHE A 278 -16.31 -10.59 -1.50
C PHE A 278 -16.18 -11.14 -0.08
N ALA A 279 -15.85 -10.27 0.83
CA ALA A 279 -15.85 -10.51 2.28
C ALA A 279 -16.69 -9.44 2.97
N ILE A 280 -17.23 -9.78 4.13
CA ILE A 280 -17.88 -8.82 5.02
C ILE A 280 -16.91 -8.49 6.15
N ARG A 281 -16.71 -7.22 6.38
CA ARG A 281 -15.99 -6.71 7.54
C ARG A 281 -16.94 -6.22 8.60
N ILE A 282 -16.72 -6.65 9.82
CA ILE A 282 -17.37 -6.12 11.02
C ILE A 282 -16.28 -5.39 11.80
N ILE A 283 -16.42 -4.08 11.90
CA ILE A 283 -15.47 -3.19 12.55
C ILE A 283 -16.12 -2.68 13.82
N ILE A 284 -15.56 -3.07 14.97
CA ILE A 284 -16.15 -2.84 16.30
C ILE A 284 -15.49 -1.61 16.93
N ASP A 285 -16.31 -0.67 17.38
CA ASP A 285 -15.88 0.44 18.25
C ASP A 285 -15.79 -0.10 19.69
N SER A 286 -14.59 -0.40 20.14
CA SER A 286 -14.30 -1.06 21.41
C SER A 286 -13.17 -0.36 22.16
N ALA A 287 -13.29 -0.28 23.48
CA ALA A 287 -12.20 0.16 24.33
C ALA A 287 -11.02 -0.84 24.27
N PRO A 288 -9.77 -0.39 24.39
CA PRO A 288 -8.58 -1.23 24.23
C PRO A 288 -8.58 -2.50 25.08
N GLU A 289 -9.11 -2.43 26.32
CA GLU A 289 -9.15 -3.54 27.27
C GLU A 289 -10.19 -4.61 26.87
N ARG A 290 -11.13 -4.25 26.00
CA ARG A 290 -12.24 -5.12 25.58
C ARG A 290 -12.11 -5.62 24.14
N GLU A 291 -11.17 -5.12 23.36
CA GLU A 291 -11.06 -5.41 21.92
C GLU A 291 -11.17 -6.91 21.59
N LYS A 292 -10.39 -7.74 22.29
CA LYS A 292 -10.43 -9.20 22.06
C LYS A 292 -11.80 -9.78 22.45
N LEU A 293 -12.34 -9.39 23.60
CA LEU A 293 -13.61 -9.89 24.10
C LEU A 293 -14.75 -9.57 23.13
N ASP A 294 -14.83 -8.33 22.67
CA ASP A 294 -15.89 -7.87 21.78
C ASP A 294 -15.79 -8.54 20.40
N CYS A 295 -14.58 -8.77 19.89
CA CYS A 295 -14.38 -9.54 18.66
C CYS A 295 -14.83 -11.00 18.80
N TRP A 296 -14.49 -11.67 19.91
CA TRP A 296 -14.95 -13.03 20.18
C TRP A 296 -16.44 -13.11 20.44
N GLN A 297 -17.06 -12.10 21.05
CA GLN A 297 -18.50 -12.00 21.20
C GLN A 297 -19.20 -11.93 19.83
N ALA A 298 -18.73 -11.09 18.92
CA ALA A 298 -19.24 -11.01 17.55
C ALA A 298 -19.07 -12.35 16.80
N PHE A 299 -17.90 -13.00 16.95
CA PHE A 299 -17.64 -14.32 16.38
C PHE A 299 -18.67 -15.35 16.87
N SER A 300 -18.91 -15.43 18.19
CA SER A 300 -19.88 -16.37 18.77
C SER A 300 -21.30 -16.14 18.23
N ILE A 301 -21.73 -14.87 18.13
CA ILE A 301 -23.04 -14.52 17.59
C ILE A 301 -23.20 -15.01 16.14
N ILE A 302 -22.17 -14.82 15.30
CA ILE A 302 -22.23 -15.18 13.88
C ILE A 302 -22.22 -16.69 13.69
N THR A 303 -21.40 -17.42 14.46
CA THR A 303 -21.32 -18.89 14.39
C THR A 303 -22.54 -19.58 14.99
N ASP A 304 -23.26 -18.90 15.88
CA ASP A 304 -24.58 -19.36 16.38
C ASP A 304 -25.70 -19.20 15.32
N MET A 305 -25.55 -18.21 14.42
CA MET A 305 -26.52 -17.93 13.35
C MET A 305 -26.28 -18.75 12.08
N TYR A 306 -25.03 -19.01 11.75
CA TYR A 306 -24.61 -19.61 10.49
C TYR A 306 -23.61 -20.73 10.72
N GLN A 307 -23.76 -21.81 9.96
CA GLN A 307 -22.80 -22.92 9.98
C GLN A 307 -21.41 -22.41 9.52
N SER A 308 -20.41 -22.51 10.38
CA SER A 308 -19.03 -22.13 10.04
C SER A 308 -18.25 -23.29 9.41
N ASN A 309 -17.23 -22.94 8.61
CA ASN A 309 -16.24 -23.89 8.12
C ASN A 309 -14.98 -23.82 8.99
N PRO A 310 -14.73 -24.79 9.90
CA PRO A 310 -13.59 -24.73 10.82
C PRO A 310 -12.24 -24.72 10.10
N GLY A 311 -12.12 -25.40 8.96
CA GLY A 311 -10.87 -25.45 8.17
C GLY A 311 -10.46 -24.11 7.56
N ARG A 312 -11.39 -23.14 7.51
CA ARG A 312 -11.15 -21.79 7.00
C ARG A 312 -11.12 -20.71 8.06
N MET A 313 -11.18 -21.09 9.34
CA MET A 313 -10.99 -20.14 10.43
C MET A 313 -9.54 -19.70 10.52
N ARG A 314 -9.31 -18.41 10.78
CA ARG A 314 -7.99 -17.84 11.06
C ARG A 314 -8.10 -16.90 12.26
N ASP A 315 -7.32 -17.20 13.28
CA ASP A 315 -7.23 -16.40 14.51
C ASP A 315 -5.94 -15.59 14.51
N TRP A 316 -5.96 -14.45 13.85
CA TRP A 316 -4.89 -13.45 13.90
C TRP A 316 -5.07 -12.46 15.07
N LEU A 317 -6.08 -12.70 15.94
CA LEU A 317 -6.32 -11.90 17.11
C LEU A 317 -5.53 -12.41 18.32
N SER A 318 -5.46 -13.72 18.48
CA SER A 318 -4.67 -14.37 19.54
C SER A 318 -3.19 -14.39 19.19
N VAL A 319 -2.86 -14.61 17.92
CA VAL A 319 -1.50 -14.62 17.39
C VAL A 319 -1.45 -13.68 16.18
N PRO A 320 -1.14 -12.38 16.39
CA PRO A 320 -1.01 -11.42 15.31
C PRO A 320 0.07 -11.82 14.31
N LYS A 321 -0.08 -11.40 13.05
CA LYS A 321 0.96 -11.56 12.04
C LYS A 321 2.19 -10.72 12.38
N SER A 322 3.36 -11.06 11.81
CA SER A 322 4.62 -10.35 12.02
C SER A 322 4.55 -8.84 11.71
N ASN A 323 3.69 -8.45 10.76
CA ASN A 323 3.43 -7.06 10.40
C ASN A 323 2.37 -6.36 11.27
N GLY A 324 1.95 -6.97 12.39
CA GLY A 324 0.98 -6.40 13.32
C GLY A 324 -0.49 -6.53 12.88
N TYR A 325 -0.79 -7.30 11.84
CA TYR A 325 -2.17 -7.54 11.42
C TYR A 325 -2.92 -8.37 12.45
N GLU A 326 -4.07 -7.88 12.91
CA GLU A 326 -4.98 -8.51 13.87
C GLU A 326 -6.39 -8.61 13.26
N SER A 327 -7.00 -9.79 13.26
CA SER A 327 -8.41 -10.01 12.86
C SER A 327 -8.82 -11.45 13.12
N LEU A 328 -10.11 -11.70 13.37
CA LEU A 328 -10.71 -13.04 13.26
C LEU A 328 -11.30 -13.19 11.86
N HIS A 329 -10.94 -14.26 11.16
CA HIS A 329 -11.54 -14.61 9.88
C HIS A 329 -12.33 -15.90 10.04
N ILE A 330 -13.60 -15.87 9.62
CA ILE A 330 -14.45 -17.06 9.54
C ILE A 330 -15.09 -17.13 8.16
N THR A 331 -15.37 -18.33 7.71
CA THR A 331 -16.17 -18.57 6.52
C THR A 331 -17.44 -19.28 6.95
N VAL A 332 -18.59 -18.70 6.66
CA VAL A 332 -19.91 -19.22 7.06
C VAL A 332 -20.80 -19.49 5.86
N LEU A 333 -21.71 -20.45 6.00
CA LEU A 333 -22.71 -20.77 4.99
C LEU A 333 -23.90 -19.80 5.13
N GLY A 334 -23.92 -18.80 4.27
CA GLY A 334 -24.94 -17.77 4.23
C GLY A 334 -26.19 -18.18 3.42
N PRO A 335 -27.10 -17.22 3.13
CA PRO A 335 -28.26 -17.44 2.28
C PRO A 335 -27.87 -18.06 0.92
N GLU A 336 -28.80 -18.75 0.29
CA GLU A 336 -28.59 -19.40 -1.02
C GLU A 336 -27.43 -20.42 -1.04
N GLN A 337 -27.09 -20.99 0.14
CA GLN A 337 -25.99 -21.96 0.29
C GLN A 337 -24.64 -21.44 -0.23
N LYS A 338 -24.39 -20.13 -0.07
CA LYS A 338 -23.12 -19.50 -0.49
C LYS A 338 -22.22 -19.31 0.69
N TRP A 339 -20.95 -19.69 0.54
CA TRP A 339 -19.93 -19.42 1.54
C TRP A 339 -19.53 -17.95 1.54
N VAL A 340 -19.56 -17.31 2.71
CA VAL A 340 -19.20 -15.91 2.91
C VAL A 340 -18.08 -15.81 3.93
N GLU A 341 -17.00 -15.11 3.54
CA GLU A 341 -15.93 -14.76 4.46
C GLU A 341 -16.36 -13.56 5.31
N VAL A 342 -16.23 -13.67 6.63
CA VAL A 342 -16.46 -12.58 7.57
C VAL A 342 -15.16 -12.30 8.31
N GLN A 343 -14.73 -11.04 8.31
CA GLN A 343 -13.56 -10.53 9.01
C GLN A 343 -14.04 -9.66 10.18
N ILE A 344 -13.63 -10.00 11.39
CA ILE A 344 -14.03 -9.31 12.62
C ILE A 344 -12.79 -8.67 13.23
N ARG A 345 -12.84 -7.38 13.50
CA ARG A 345 -11.75 -6.60 14.09
C ARG A 345 -12.25 -5.28 14.66
N THR A 346 -11.46 -4.60 15.46
CA THR A 346 -11.79 -3.28 16.00
C THR A 346 -11.35 -2.16 15.05
N GLU A 347 -11.75 -0.92 15.34
CA GLU A 347 -11.32 0.25 14.56
C GLU A 347 -9.81 0.40 14.52
N ARG A 348 -9.11 0.21 15.66
CA ARG A 348 -7.64 0.21 15.72
C ARG A 348 -7.05 -0.86 14.82
N MET A 349 -7.57 -2.08 14.86
CA MET A 349 -7.11 -3.20 14.04
C MET A 349 -7.40 -2.97 12.55
N ASP A 350 -8.54 -2.31 12.22
CA ASP A 350 -8.87 -1.94 10.84
C ASP A 350 -7.91 -0.87 10.32
N ASP A 351 -7.57 0.11 11.14
CA ASP A 351 -6.60 1.14 10.79
C ASP A 351 -5.20 0.54 10.54
N ILE A 352 -4.75 -0.38 11.39
CA ILE A 352 -3.49 -1.11 11.18
C ILE A 352 -3.55 -1.97 9.91
N ALA A 353 -4.69 -2.63 9.64
CA ALA A 353 -4.86 -3.45 8.45
C ALA A 353 -4.93 -2.63 7.14
N GLU A 354 -5.41 -1.39 7.18
CA GLU A 354 -5.48 -0.53 5.99
C GLU A 354 -4.19 0.27 5.75
N HIS A 355 -3.53 0.74 6.83
CA HIS A 355 -2.40 1.66 6.77
C HIS A 355 -1.07 1.05 7.24
N GLY A 356 -1.07 -0.21 7.69
CA GLY A 356 0.13 -0.95 8.06
C GLY A 356 0.96 -0.25 9.14
N LEU A 357 2.26 -0.12 8.88
CA LEU A 357 3.21 0.52 9.80
C LEU A 357 2.85 1.95 10.18
N ALA A 358 2.24 2.70 9.27
CA ALA A 358 1.83 4.07 9.53
C ALA A 358 0.81 4.18 10.67
N ALA A 359 -0.16 3.27 10.71
CA ALA A 359 -1.10 3.17 11.83
C ALA A 359 -0.39 2.73 13.11
N HIS A 360 0.52 1.75 13.00
CA HIS A 360 1.28 1.28 14.16
C HIS A 360 2.09 2.40 14.82
N TRP A 361 2.70 3.30 14.04
CA TRP A 361 3.43 4.45 14.56
C TRP A 361 2.51 5.48 15.25
N ARG A 362 1.29 5.66 14.75
CA ARG A 362 0.30 6.53 15.40
C ARG A 362 -0.10 6.03 16.79
N TYR A 363 -0.25 4.72 16.96
CA TYR A 363 -0.71 4.10 18.21
C TYR A 363 0.41 3.86 19.24
N LYS A 364 1.62 3.53 18.80
CA LYS A 364 2.75 3.18 19.70
C LYS A 364 3.84 4.26 19.79
N GLY A 365 3.78 5.28 18.94
CA GLY A 365 4.85 6.28 18.80
C GLY A 365 6.08 5.72 18.08
N ILE A 366 6.91 6.61 17.55
CA ILE A 366 8.12 6.24 16.76
C ILE A 366 9.16 5.47 17.61
N LYS A 367 9.06 5.52 18.95
CA LYS A 367 10.02 4.90 19.89
C LYS A 367 9.48 3.64 20.61
N GLY A 368 8.32 3.13 20.25
CA GLY A 368 7.65 2.06 20.97
C GLY A 368 7.86 0.68 20.43
N GLY A 369 8.94 0.02 20.84
CA GLY A 369 9.13 -1.45 20.86
C GLY A 369 9.33 -2.13 19.50
N GLN A 370 10.23 -3.09 19.47
CA GLN A 370 10.54 -3.95 18.31
C GLN A 370 9.26 -4.50 17.69
N SER A 371 8.88 -3.99 16.52
CA SER A 371 7.84 -4.58 15.69
C SER A 371 8.46 -5.73 14.89
N GLY A 372 7.66 -6.71 14.49
CA GLY A 372 8.16 -7.80 13.61
C GLY A 372 8.81 -7.29 12.32
N VAL A 373 8.52 -6.05 11.93
CA VAL A 373 9.18 -5.37 10.81
C VAL A 373 10.59 -4.91 11.16
N GLU A 374 10.85 -4.45 12.38
CA GLU A 374 12.21 -4.11 12.83
C GLU A 374 13.07 -5.36 12.97
N GLU A 375 12.50 -6.47 13.45
CA GLU A 375 13.17 -7.76 13.47
C GLU A 375 13.46 -8.26 12.06
N TRP A 376 12.51 -8.12 11.14
CA TRP A 376 12.71 -8.44 9.74
C TRP A 376 13.80 -7.56 9.10
N LEU A 377 13.79 -6.25 9.31
CA LEU A 377 14.84 -5.34 8.85
C LEU A 377 16.20 -5.67 9.45
N ALA A 378 16.24 -6.04 10.72
CA ALA A 378 17.47 -6.51 11.36
C ALA A 378 17.97 -7.83 10.74
N GLY A 379 17.06 -8.76 10.44
CA GLY A 379 17.37 -9.99 9.71
C GLY A 379 17.90 -9.72 8.30
N VAL A 380 17.28 -8.79 7.58
CA VAL A 380 17.74 -8.34 6.25
C VAL A 380 19.15 -7.73 6.34
N ARG A 381 19.41 -6.84 7.32
CA ARG A 381 20.76 -6.27 7.54
C ARG A 381 21.81 -7.37 7.79
N SER A 382 21.50 -8.30 8.70
CA SER A 382 22.40 -9.40 9.04
C SER A 382 22.70 -10.30 7.83
N ALA A 383 21.68 -10.62 7.03
CA ALA A 383 21.86 -11.42 5.80
C ALA A 383 22.70 -10.66 4.75
N LEU A 384 22.53 -9.33 4.64
CA LEU A 384 23.33 -8.49 3.76
C LEU A 384 24.81 -8.39 4.21
N GLU A 385 25.04 -8.24 5.51
CA GLU A 385 26.38 -8.19 6.09
C GLU A 385 27.13 -9.52 5.96
N SER A 386 26.40 -10.64 6.08
CA SER A 386 26.98 -11.99 5.91
C SER A 386 27.28 -12.36 4.45
N GLY A 387 26.72 -11.64 3.48
CA GLY A 387 26.87 -11.94 2.05
C GLY A 387 26.14 -13.20 1.58
N ASP A 388 25.19 -13.73 2.38
CA ASP A 388 24.43 -14.93 2.07
C ASP A 388 23.15 -14.61 1.30
N ASP A 389 23.26 -14.64 -0.03
CA ASP A 389 22.14 -14.38 -0.95
C ASP A 389 20.99 -15.38 -0.81
N ARG A 390 21.25 -16.61 -0.34
CA ARG A 390 20.20 -17.62 -0.09
C ARG A 390 19.37 -17.24 1.13
N GLN A 391 20.02 -16.88 2.21
CA GLN A 391 19.35 -16.45 3.44
C GLN A 391 18.51 -15.19 3.20
N LEU A 392 19.02 -14.27 2.36
CA LEU A 392 18.31 -13.08 1.95
C LEU A 392 17.04 -13.44 1.16
N MET A 393 17.15 -14.28 0.14
CA MET A 393 16.02 -14.72 -0.68
C MET A 393 15.01 -15.55 0.12
N ASP A 394 15.46 -16.32 1.11
CA ASP A 394 14.58 -17.11 1.98
C ASP A 394 13.78 -16.20 2.94
N GLN A 395 14.35 -15.11 3.45
CA GLN A 395 13.62 -14.09 4.20
C GLN A 395 12.46 -13.46 3.39
N PHE A 396 12.62 -13.36 2.07
CA PHE A 396 11.56 -12.87 1.18
C PHE A 396 10.59 -13.97 0.73
N LYS A 397 11.05 -15.21 0.56
CA LYS A 397 10.21 -16.35 0.12
C LYS A 397 9.32 -16.90 1.23
N LEU A 398 9.84 -16.99 2.45
CA LEU A 398 9.09 -17.51 3.61
C LEU A 398 7.76 -16.79 3.85
N ASP A 399 7.68 -15.53 3.49
CA ASP A 399 6.48 -14.75 3.70
C ASP A 399 5.52 -14.69 2.50
N LEU A 400 5.94 -15.13 1.30
CA LEU A 400 5.03 -15.34 0.17
C LEU A 400 4.19 -16.62 0.32
N THR A 401 4.61 -17.52 1.21
CA THR A 401 3.95 -18.79 1.49
C THR A 401 3.12 -18.82 2.79
N GLU A 402 3.07 -17.73 3.56
CA GLU A 402 2.28 -17.64 4.81
C GLU A 402 0.75 -17.81 4.64
N ASP A 403 0.25 -17.93 3.42
CA ASP A 403 -1.13 -18.36 3.15
C ASP A 403 -1.28 -19.89 3.13
N GLU A 404 -0.21 -20.68 3.33
CA GLU A 404 -0.24 -22.12 3.45
C GLU A 404 -0.28 -22.56 4.92
N VAL A 405 -1.35 -23.26 5.27
CA VAL A 405 -1.54 -23.85 6.60
C VAL A 405 -0.68 -25.12 6.69
N PHE A 406 0.28 -25.15 7.59
CA PHE A 406 0.90 -26.42 8.01
C PHE A 406 -0.13 -27.21 8.79
N VAL A 407 -0.70 -28.25 8.18
CA VAL A 407 -1.48 -29.27 8.88
C VAL A 407 -0.49 -30.28 9.45
N PHE A 408 -0.28 -30.26 10.75
CA PHE A 408 0.36 -31.38 11.43
C PHE A 408 -0.68 -32.52 11.46
N THR A 409 -0.46 -33.57 10.68
CA THR A 409 -1.15 -34.85 10.87
C THR A 409 -0.49 -35.58 12.03
N PRO A 410 -1.27 -36.22 12.92
CA PRO A 410 -0.74 -36.98 14.04
C PRO A 410 0.08 -38.19 13.58
#